data_5ff69baf8da5219d488b5646b6f8204b
#
_entry.id   5ff69baf8da5219d488b5646b6f8204b
#
_cell.length_a   1.000
_cell.length_b   1.000
_cell.length_c   1.000
_cell.angle_alpha   90.00
_cell.angle_beta   90.00
_cell.angle_gamma   90.00
#
_symmetry.space_group_name_H-M   'P 1'
#
loop_
_entity.id
_entity.type
_entity.pdbx_description
1 polymer ?
#
loop_
_entity_poly.entity_id
_entity_poly.type
_entity_poly.pdbx_seq_one_letter_code
_entity_poly.pdbx_strand_id
1 'polypeptide(L)'
;MSAPDQKPVKKVVLAYSGGLDTSIILKWLQTTYGCEVVTFTADLGQGEELEPARRKAQLLGIKDENIFIEDLREEFVRDYVFPMFRANAVYEGVYLLGTSIARPLIAKKQIEIAEKVGADAVCHGATGKGNDQVRFELGYYALKPDVTVIAPWREWDLRSREQLIAFAEQNQIPIAKDKRGESPFSVDANLLHASSEGKVLEDPAVEVPDYVYSHTLSPEEAPDQPTVITIGFERGDAVSIDGEVLSPAALLARLNELGRANGIGRLDLVENRFVGMKSRGMYETPGGTILLPAHRAIESITLDRGAAHLKDQLMPQYAELIYNGFWFSPEREMLQALIDKSQEKVTGSVRLKLYKGGVHVIGRTSPNSLYDQDLVTFEEGAVAYDHRDAAGFIKLNALRLRTLAQRKKREG
;
A
#
# COMPACT_ATOMS: atom_id res chain seq x y z
N MET A 1 36.36 -8.15 15.44
CA MET A 1 35.58 -7.64 16.59
C MET A 1 34.58 -8.72 16.93
N SER A 2 34.68 -9.37 18.08
CA SER A 2 33.68 -10.32 18.57
C SER A 2 32.36 -9.62 18.76
N ALA A 3 31.27 -10.19 18.21
CA ALA A 3 29.90 -9.69 18.43
C ALA A 3 29.61 -9.62 19.95
N PRO A 4 28.86 -8.62 20.43
CA PRO A 4 28.48 -8.57 21.83
C PRO A 4 27.65 -9.82 22.17
N ASP A 5 27.70 -10.27 23.43
CA ASP A 5 26.99 -11.38 24.05
C ASP A 5 25.48 -11.40 23.66
N GLN A 6 25.15 -11.90 22.49
CA GLN A 6 23.76 -12.17 22.15
C GLN A 6 23.35 -13.47 22.85
N LYS A 7 22.29 -13.40 23.64
CA LYS A 7 21.67 -14.60 24.22
C LYS A 7 21.39 -15.62 23.10
N PRO A 8 21.69 -16.90 23.29
CA PRO A 8 21.45 -17.90 22.26
C PRO A 8 19.95 -17.94 21.92
N VAL A 9 19.61 -17.71 20.66
CA VAL A 9 18.23 -17.81 20.17
C VAL A 9 17.82 -19.28 20.16
N LYS A 10 16.73 -19.62 20.85
CA LYS A 10 16.19 -20.98 20.93
C LYS A 10 15.03 -21.21 19.99
N LYS A 11 14.20 -20.19 19.77
CA LYS A 11 13.02 -20.25 18.90
C LYS A 11 12.84 -18.93 18.15
N VAL A 12 12.59 -19.02 16.84
CA VAL A 12 12.40 -17.87 15.95
C VAL A 12 11.12 -18.00 15.13
N VAL A 13 10.38 -16.90 14.97
CA VAL A 13 9.27 -16.82 14.02
C VAL A 13 9.77 -16.19 12.72
N LEU A 14 9.69 -16.94 11.63
CA LEU A 14 10.08 -16.51 10.29
C LEU A 14 8.86 -16.05 9.49
N ALA A 15 8.89 -14.83 8.94
CA ALA A 15 7.97 -14.42 7.87
C ALA A 15 8.28 -15.26 6.62
N TYR A 16 7.37 -16.18 6.29
CA TYR A 16 7.60 -17.25 5.33
C TYR A 16 6.62 -17.19 4.17
N SER A 17 7.12 -16.96 2.97
CA SER A 17 6.31 -16.94 1.74
C SER A 17 6.25 -18.29 1.01
N GLY A 18 7.04 -19.30 1.43
CA GLY A 18 7.20 -20.53 0.67
C GLY A 18 8.08 -20.38 -0.59
N GLY A 19 8.57 -19.18 -0.88
CA GLY A 19 9.52 -18.91 -1.95
C GLY A 19 10.91 -19.56 -1.73
N LEU A 20 11.79 -19.45 -2.71
CA LEU A 20 13.15 -20.02 -2.62
C LEU A 20 13.92 -19.37 -1.46
N ASP A 21 13.97 -18.05 -1.42
CA ASP A 21 14.77 -17.31 -0.46
C ASP A 21 14.34 -17.59 0.98
N THR A 22 13.04 -17.55 1.26
CA THR A 22 12.53 -17.84 2.61
C THR A 22 12.71 -19.29 3.02
N SER A 23 12.72 -20.23 2.06
CA SER A 23 13.02 -21.64 2.33
C SER A 23 14.51 -21.87 2.63
N ILE A 24 15.40 -21.13 1.97
CA ILE A 24 16.83 -21.10 2.28
C ILE A 24 17.05 -20.51 3.68
N ILE A 25 16.39 -19.41 3.98
CA ILE A 25 16.44 -18.76 5.31
C ILE A 25 16.00 -19.72 6.40
N LEU A 26 14.88 -20.43 6.19
CA LEU A 26 14.39 -21.43 7.13
C LEU A 26 15.47 -22.46 7.47
N LYS A 27 16.10 -23.04 6.42
CA LYS A 27 17.14 -24.03 6.60
C LYS A 27 18.41 -23.45 7.23
N TRP A 28 18.79 -22.26 6.84
CA TRP A 28 19.94 -21.54 7.41
C TRP A 28 19.74 -21.26 8.92
N LEU A 29 18.55 -20.86 9.35
CA LEU A 29 18.23 -20.70 10.77
C LEU A 29 18.38 -22.00 11.54
N GLN A 30 17.88 -23.12 11.01
CA GLN A 30 18.03 -24.44 11.63
C GLN A 30 19.51 -24.87 11.76
N THR A 31 20.33 -24.61 10.75
CA THR A 31 21.72 -25.08 10.71
C THR A 31 22.70 -24.15 11.39
N THR A 32 22.52 -22.84 11.30
CA THR A 32 23.44 -21.81 11.81
C THR A 32 23.16 -21.45 13.25
N TYR A 33 21.86 -21.23 13.58
CA TYR A 33 21.47 -20.90 14.94
C TYR A 33 21.12 -22.14 15.77
N GLY A 34 20.86 -23.30 15.14
CA GLY A 34 20.41 -24.49 15.83
C GLY A 34 19.09 -24.31 16.57
N CYS A 35 18.27 -23.36 16.14
CA CYS A 35 17.04 -22.97 16.81
C CYS A 35 15.81 -23.66 16.23
N GLU A 36 14.74 -23.71 17.01
CA GLU A 36 13.42 -24.10 16.54
C GLU A 36 12.84 -22.97 15.65
N VAL A 37 12.36 -23.31 14.45
CA VAL A 37 11.77 -22.36 13.51
C VAL A 37 10.25 -22.54 13.50
N VAL A 38 9.53 -21.46 13.70
CA VAL A 38 8.10 -21.31 13.48
C VAL A 38 7.91 -20.50 12.20
N THR A 39 7.08 -20.96 11.28
CA THR A 39 6.78 -20.24 10.05
C THR A 39 5.46 -19.50 10.16
N PHE A 40 5.43 -18.28 9.66
CA PHE A 40 4.21 -17.48 9.54
C PHE A 40 4.04 -16.98 8.11
N THR A 41 2.89 -17.31 7.52
CA THR A 41 2.46 -16.87 6.19
C THR A 41 1.17 -16.06 6.34
N ALA A 42 1.18 -14.83 5.88
CA ALA A 42 0.00 -13.98 5.83
C ALA A 42 -0.73 -14.16 4.48
N ASP A 43 -2.03 -14.45 4.53
CA ASP A 43 -2.91 -14.29 3.37
C ASP A 43 -3.41 -12.85 3.34
N LEU A 44 -2.87 -12.06 2.44
CA LEU A 44 -3.29 -10.69 2.15
C LEU A 44 -4.00 -10.57 0.79
N GLY A 45 -4.41 -11.70 0.20
CA GLY A 45 -5.06 -11.74 -1.11
C GLY A 45 -4.07 -11.65 -2.27
N GLN A 46 -2.88 -12.24 -2.13
CA GLN A 46 -1.85 -12.28 -3.16
C GLN A 46 -2.19 -13.19 -4.35
N GLY A 47 -3.30 -13.93 -4.29
CA GLY A 47 -3.78 -14.79 -5.37
C GLY A 47 -3.01 -16.11 -5.53
N GLU A 48 -2.04 -16.40 -4.66
CA GLU A 48 -1.31 -17.67 -4.63
C GLU A 48 -1.99 -18.68 -3.70
N GLU A 49 -1.87 -19.97 -4.05
CA GLU A 49 -2.27 -21.03 -3.14
C GLU A 49 -1.31 -21.10 -1.94
N LEU A 50 -1.85 -21.04 -0.72
CA LEU A 50 -1.06 -21.05 0.52
C LEU A 50 -0.64 -22.46 0.95
N GLU A 51 -1.38 -23.46 0.49
CA GLU A 51 -1.10 -24.86 0.80
C GLU A 51 0.28 -25.34 0.32
N PRO A 52 0.83 -24.90 -0.83
CA PRO A 52 2.22 -25.20 -1.19
C PRO A 52 3.25 -24.67 -0.18
N ALA A 53 3.01 -23.52 0.45
CA ALA A 53 3.91 -23.00 1.49
C ALA A 53 3.91 -23.91 2.72
N ARG A 54 2.72 -24.36 3.18
CA ARG A 54 2.59 -25.35 4.27
C ARG A 54 3.38 -26.63 3.97
N ARG A 55 3.11 -27.25 2.82
CA ARG A 55 3.78 -28.50 2.41
C ARG A 55 5.29 -28.34 2.38
N LYS A 56 5.78 -27.21 1.89
CA LYS A 56 7.22 -26.94 1.80
C LYS A 56 7.85 -26.76 3.18
N ALA A 57 7.16 -26.08 4.12
CA ALA A 57 7.61 -25.99 5.50
C ALA A 57 7.67 -27.37 6.17
N GLN A 58 6.66 -28.24 5.96
CA GLN A 58 6.66 -29.63 6.44
C GLN A 58 7.82 -30.45 5.87
N LEU A 59 8.10 -30.35 4.55
CA LEU A 59 9.25 -31.00 3.90
C LEU A 59 10.59 -30.55 4.48
N LEU A 60 10.67 -29.31 4.98
CA LEU A 60 11.85 -28.76 5.66
C LEU A 60 11.89 -29.09 7.15
N GLY A 61 10.99 -29.97 7.63
CA GLY A 61 10.99 -30.50 8.98
C GLY A 61 10.26 -29.64 10.02
N ILE A 62 9.45 -28.68 9.59
CA ILE A 62 8.62 -27.89 10.50
C ILE A 62 7.38 -28.72 10.88
N LYS A 63 7.09 -28.82 12.17
CA LYS A 63 5.90 -29.47 12.67
C LYS A 63 4.66 -28.64 12.41
N ASP A 64 3.51 -29.28 12.20
CA ASP A 64 2.24 -28.57 11.91
C ASP A 64 1.86 -27.53 12.95
N GLU A 65 2.14 -27.78 14.22
CA GLU A 65 1.92 -26.86 15.33
C GLU A 65 2.75 -25.55 15.25
N ASN A 66 3.81 -25.56 14.45
CA ASN A 66 4.72 -24.44 14.20
C ASN A 66 4.53 -23.82 12.82
N ILE A 67 3.46 -24.16 12.10
CA ILE A 67 3.12 -23.57 10.79
C ILE A 67 1.85 -22.75 10.93
N PHE A 68 2.00 -21.42 10.91
CA PHE A 68 0.89 -20.47 10.98
C PHE A 68 0.61 -19.92 9.59
N ILE A 69 -0.62 -20.06 9.14
CA ILE A 69 -1.15 -19.41 7.91
C ILE A 69 -2.44 -18.72 8.35
N GLU A 70 -2.49 -17.41 8.25
CA GLU A 70 -3.63 -16.62 8.70
C GLU A 70 -4.23 -15.81 7.57
N ASP A 71 -5.56 -15.90 7.40
CA ASP A 71 -6.32 -15.04 6.50
C ASP A 71 -6.47 -13.66 7.13
N LEU A 72 -5.75 -12.69 6.59
CA LEU A 72 -5.71 -11.32 7.08
C LEU A 72 -6.33 -10.32 6.10
N ARG A 73 -6.99 -10.78 5.03
CA ARG A 73 -7.53 -9.94 3.97
C ARG A 73 -8.50 -8.89 4.50
N GLU A 74 -9.39 -9.29 5.40
CA GLU A 74 -10.38 -8.38 5.98
C GLU A 74 -9.74 -7.34 6.91
N GLU A 75 -8.84 -7.77 7.82
CA GLU A 75 -8.10 -6.87 8.70
C GLU A 75 -7.21 -5.91 7.88
N PHE A 76 -6.57 -6.41 6.82
CA PHE A 76 -5.73 -5.62 5.94
C PHE A 76 -6.49 -4.45 5.29
N VAL A 77 -7.66 -4.74 4.71
CA VAL A 77 -8.41 -3.69 4.02
C VAL A 77 -9.07 -2.74 5.01
N ARG A 78 -9.73 -3.28 6.05
CA ARG A 78 -10.47 -2.47 7.02
C ARG A 78 -9.58 -1.56 7.86
N ASP A 79 -8.45 -2.09 8.38
CA ASP A 79 -7.66 -1.41 9.42
C ASP A 79 -6.38 -0.74 8.88
N TYR A 80 -6.00 -1.02 7.62
CA TYR A 80 -4.79 -0.45 7.00
C TYR A 80 -5.11 0.28 5.69
N VAL A 81 -5.74 -0.38 4.73
CA VAL A 81 -6.01 0.21 3.41
C VAL A 81 -7.04 1.34 3.50
N PHE A 82 -8.20 1.12 4.13
CA PHE A 82 -9.23 2.16 4.21
C PHE A 82 -8.79 3.40 5.00
N PRO A 83 -8.13 3.29 6.18
CA PRO A 83 -7.54 4.45 6.86
C PRO A 83 -6.58 5.25 5.96
N MET A 84 -5.79 4.58 5.15
CA MET A 84 -4.90 5.22 4.18
C MET A 84 -5.69 5.94 3.06
N PHE A 85 -6.78 5.34 2.56
CA PHE A 85 -7.65 5.99 1.55
C PHE A 85 -8.44 7.15 2.12
N ARG A 86 -8.85 7.13 3.40
CA ARG A 86 -9.44 8.33 4.07
C ARG A 86 -8.48 9.52 4.02
N ALA A 87 -7.17 9.28 4.09
CA ALA A 87 -6.15 10.30 3.93
C ALA A 87 -5.97 10.76 2.48
N ASN A 88 -6.48 10.02 1.48
CA ASN A 88 -6.09 10.13 0.06
C ASN A 88 -4.58 9.97 -0.12
N ALA A 89 -3.94 9.08 0.66
CA ALA A 89 -2.49 8.96 0.70
C ALA A 89 -1.92 8.47 -0.63
N VAL A 90 -1.02 9.28 -1.19
CA VAL A 90 -0.31 8.99 -2.44
C VAL A 90 1.14 9.43 -2.27
N TYR A 91 2.07 8.49 -2.36
CA TYR A 91 3.49 8.80 -2.29
C TYR A 91 4.00 9.29 -3.64
N GLU A 92 4.79 10.37 -3.62
CA GLU A 92 5.35 11.02 -4.81
C GLU A 92 4.30 11.35 -5.92
N GLY A 93 3.06 11.58 -5.49
CA GLY A 93 1.96 12.02 -6.37
C GLY A 93 1.25 10.91 -7.14
N VAL A 94 1.73 9.67 -7.14
CA VAL A 94 1.17 8.59 -7.96
C VAL A 94 1.11 7.22 -7.28
N TYR A 95 2.00 6.90 -6.32
CA TYR A 95 2.10 5.56 -5.74
C TYR A 95 1.12 5.35 -4.59
N LEU A 96 0.26 4.34 -4.71
CA LEU A 96 -0.80 3.99 -3.74
C LEU A 96 -0.33 3.07 -2.60
N LEU A 97 0.99 3.00 -2.34
CA LEU A 97 1.60 2.43 -1.12
C LEU A 97 1.34 0.94 -0.86
N GLY A 98 0.96 0.15 -1.86
CA GLY A 98 0.48 -1.22 -1.67
C GLY A 98 1.45 -2.16 -0.95
N THR A 99 2.77 -2.12 -1.25
CA THR A 99 3.77 -2.88 -0.51
C THR A 99 3.95 -2.32 0.89
N SER A 100 4.05 -0.99 1.02
CA SER A 100 4.39 -0.32 2.28
C SER A 100 3.32 -0.55 3.36
N ILE A 101 2.04 -0.52 2.98
CA ILE A 101 0.90 -0.65 3.92
C ILE A 101 0.68 -2.09 4.39
N ALA A 102 1.21 -3.10 3.67
CA ALA A 102 1.10 -4.50 4.05
C ALA A 102 2.07 -4.88 5.20
N ARG A 103 3.25 -4.29 5.23
CA ARG A 103 4.32 -4.69 6.17
C ARG A 103 3.99 -4.48 7.65
N PRO A 104 3.31 -3.39 8.08
CA PRO A 104 2.91 -3.21 9.47
C PRO A 104 1.99 -4.32 9.99
N LEU A 105 1.03 -4.78 9.19
CA LEU A 105 0.14 -5.88 9.57
C LEU A 105 0.91 -7.20 9.71
N ILE A 106 1.79 -7.52 8.74
CA ILE A 106 2.60 -8.74 8.81
C ILE A 106 3.51 -8.69 10.04
N ALA A 107 4.16 -7.56 10.32
CA ALA A 107 5.01 -7.39 11.50
C ALA A 107 4.23 -7.56 12.79
N LYS A 108 3.03 -6.98 12.90
CA LYS A 108 2.13 -7.13 14.06
C LYS A 108 1.80 -8.60 14.31
N LYS A 109 1.33 -9.31 13.29
CA LYS A 109 0.96 -10.72 13.42
C LYS A 109 2.15 -11.61 13.76
N GLN A 110 3.30 -11.31 13.22
CA GLN A 110 4.52 -12.05 13.54
C GLN A 110 4.94 -11.86 15.00
N ILE A 111 4.82 -10.67 15.57
CA ILE A 111 5.05 -10.42 17.00
C ILE A 111 4.00 -11.13 17.85
N GLU A 112 2.71 -11.06 17.50
CA GLU A 112 1.63 -11.78 18.21
C GLU A 112 1.89 -13.30 18.27
N ILE A 113 2.35 -13.88 17.13
CA ILE A 113 2.72 -15.31 17.09
C ILE A 113 3.96 -15.57 17.92
N ALA A 114 4.98 -14.71 17.87
CA ALA A 114 6.19 -14.86 18.66
C ALA A 114 5.89 -14.89 20.15
N GLU A 115 5.00 -14.03 20.62
CA GLU A 115 4.53 -14.04 22.02
C GLU A 115 3.75 -15.29 22.37
N LYS A 116 2.83 -15.71 21.49
CA LYS A 116 2.01 -16.91 21.66
C LYS A 116 2.83 -18.19 21.80
N VAL A 117 3.91 -18.33 21.01
CA VAL A 117 4.75 -19.53 21.01
C VAL A 117 6.00 -19.40 21.90
N GLY A 118 6.19 -18.27 22.58
CA GLY A 118 7.35 -17.98 23.41
C GLY A 118 8.65 -17.93 22.63
N ALA A 119 8.64 -17.32 21.44
CA ALA A 119 9.83 -17.18 20.62
C ALA A 119 10.73 -16.04 21.12
N ASP A 120 12.05 -16.26 21.02
CA ASP A 120 13.09 -15.30 21.44
C ASP A 120 13.36 -14.26 20.33
N ALA A 121 13.07 -14.61 19.08
CA ALA A 121 13.43 -13.81 17.93
C ALA A 121 12.36 -13.85 16.83
N VAL A 122 12.42 -12.84 15.96
CA VAL A 122 11.70 -12.78 14.69
C VAL A 122 12.69 -12.68 13.54
N CYS A 123 12.31 -13.20 12.37
CA CYS A 123 13.15 -13.17 11.17
C CYS A 123 12.34 -12.73 9.95
N HIS A 124 12.93 -11.91 9.11
CA HIS A 124 12.37 -11.54 7.80
C HIS A 124 13.34 -11.82 6.66
N GLY A 125 12.82 -12.03 5.46
CA GLY A 125 13.59 -12.28 4.24
C GLY A 125 13.88 -11.04 3.38
N ALA A 126 13.63 -9.84 3.90
CA ALA A 126 13.84 -8.61 3.14
C ALA A 126 15.33 -8.35 2.88
N THR A 127 15.66 -7.95 1.65
CA THR A 127 17.03 -7.67 1.24
C THR A 127 17.56 -6.37 1.84
N GLY A 128 18.89 -6.26 2.02
CA GLY A 128 19.52 -5.06 2.57
C GLY A 128 19.46 -3.80 1.70
N LYS A 129 18.97 -3.92 0.44
CA LYS A 129 18.80 -2.81 -0.51
C LYS A 129 17.36 -2.27 -0.57
N GLY A 130 16.39 -3.00 0.01
CA GLY A 130 14.98 -2.65 -0.02
C GLY A 130 14.52 -1.88 1.22
N ASN A 131 13.40 -1.15 1.09
CA ASN A 131 12.75 -0.49 2.22
C ASN A 131 12.09 -1.48 3.19
N ASP A 132 11.77 -2.69 2.73
CA ASP A 132 10.98 -3.65 3.52
C ASP A 132 11.66 -4.08 4.82
N GLN A 133 13.01 -4.18 4.82
CA GLN A 133 13.74 -4.43 6.06
C GLN A 133 13.45 -3.33 7.11
N VAL A 134 13.42 -2.06 6.68
CA VAL A 134 13.12 -0.93 7.57
C VAL A 134 11.68 -1.02 8.09
N ARG A 135 10.72 -1.30 7.20
CA ARG A 135 9.30 -1.41 7.53
C ARG A 135 9.02 -2.53 8.53
N PHE A 136 9.62 -3.70 8.33
CA PHE A 136 9.50 -4.82 9.27
C PHE A 136 10.09 -4.47 10.63
N GLU A 137 11.34 -4.02 10.65
CA GLU A 137 12.06 -3.79 11.91
C GLU A 137 11.50 -2.64 12.73
N LEU A 138 11.12 -1.52 12.09
CA LEU A 138 10.41 -0.44 12.79
C LEU A 138 9.08 -0.92 13.39
N GLY A 139 8.34 -1.77 12.67
CA GLY A 139 7.14 -2.41 13.18
C GLY A 139 7.42 -3.31 14.39
N TYR A 140 8.45 -4.15 14.31
CA TYR A 140 8.83 -5.04 15.42
C TYR A 140 9.22 -4.24 16.66
N TYR A 141 10.12 -3.25 16.53
CA TYR A 141 10.59 -2.45 17.67
C TYR A 141 9.49 -1.58 18.28
N ALA A 142 8.54 -1.11 17.48
CA ALA A 142 7.39 -0.38 18.02
C ALA A 142 6.47 -1.27 18.88
N LEU A 143 6.31 -2.54 18.50
CA LEU A 143 5.40 -3.49 19.17
C LEU A 143 6.09 -4.28 20.30
N LYS A 144 7.39 -4.59 20.13
CA LYS A 144 8.20 -5.35 21.08
C LYS A 144 9.64 -4.81 21.09
N PRO A 145 9.92 -3.77 21.90
CA PRO A 145 11.20 -3.03 21.85
C PRO A 145 12.47 -3.86 22.11
N ASP A 146 12.35 -4.96 22.83
CA ASP A 146 13.44 -5.87 23.22
C ASP A 146 13.53 -7.13 22.35
N VAL A 147 12.76 -7.21 21.23
CA VAL A 147 12.79 -8.37 20.35
C VAL A 147 14.13 -8.49 19.62
N THR A 148 14.67 -9.71 19.56
CA THR A 148 15.82 -10.01 18.70
C THR A 148 15.34 -10.15 17.25
N VAL A 149 15.94 -9.38 16.34
CA VAL A 149 15.65 -9.45 14.91
C VAL A 149 16.80 -10.15 14.18
N ILE A 150 16.49 -11.18 13.40
CA ILE A 150 17.45 -11.86 12.52
C ILE A 150 17.15 -11.44 11.10
N ALA A 151 18.14 -10.85 10.44
CA ALA A 151 18.06 -10.38 9.07
C ALA A 151 19.13 -11.04 8.19
N PRO A 152 18.88 -12.23 7.65
CA PRO A 152 19.91 -13.08 7.01
C PRO A 152 20.68 -12.38 5.90
N TRP A 153 20.03 -11.55 5.09
CA TRP A 153 20.69 -10.79 4.03
C TRP A 153 21.80 -9.83 4.50
N ARG A 154 21.87 -9.52 5.79
CA ARG A 154 22.94 -8.72 6.42
C ARG A 154 23.97 -9.59 7.14
N GLU A 155 23.67 -10.88 7.36
CA GLU A 155 24.45 -11.76 8.22
C GLU A 155 25.16 -12.89 7.46
N TRP A 156 24.52 -13.43 6.43
CA TRP A 156 25.04 -14.59 5.69
C TRP A 156 25.97 -14.21 4.53
N ASP A 157 26.74 -15.20 4.05
CA ASP A 157 27.65 -15.04 2.91
C ASP A 157 27.02 -15.43 1.57
N LEU A 158 25.73 -15.78 1.53
CA LEU A 158 25.00 -16.17 0.32
C LEU A 158 24.58 -14.91 -0.47
N ARG A 159 25.50 -14.35 -1.26
CA ARG A 159 25.34 -13.02 -1.90
C ARG A 159 24.86 -13.09 -3.35
N SER A 160 24.87 -14.29 -3.96
CA SER A 160 24.45 -14.46 -5.35
C SER A 160 23.39 -15.55 -5.48
N ARG A 161 22.64 -15.50 -6.59
CA ARG A 161 21.62 -16.52 -6.90
C ARG A 161 22.22 -17.90 -7.03
N GLU A 162 23.43 -18.01 -7.62
CA GLU A 162 24.16 -19.27 -7.76
C GLU A 162 24.49 -19.88 -6.38
N GLN A 163 24.92 -19.04 -5.43
CA GLN A 163 25.19 -19.48 -4.06
C GLN A 163 23.91 -19.92 -3.33
N LEU A 164 22.80 -19.22 -3.54
CA LEU A 164 21.49 -19.61 -3.00
C LEU A 164 21.03 -20.94 -3.57
N ILE A 165 21.15 -21.16 -4.89
CA ILE A 165 20.80 -22.42 -5.55
C ILE A 165 21.69 -23.55 -5.04
N ALA A 166 23.01 -23.35 -4.98
CA ALA A 166 23.95 -24.34 -4.47
C ALA A 166 23.64 -24.74 -3.01
N PHE A 167 23.34 -23.77 -2.15
CA PHE A 167 22.91 -24.03 -0.78
C PHE A 167 21.61 -24.83 -0.73
N ALA A 168 20.64 -24.48 -1.58
CA ALA A 168 19.37 -25.19 -1.66
C ALA A 168 19.55 -26.64 -2.12
N GLU A 169 20.40 -26.89 -3.12
CA GLU A 169 20.71 -28.25 -3.60
C GLU A 169 21.44 -29.11 -2.54
N GLN A 170 22.45 -28.52 -1.87
CA GLN A 170 23.17 -29.20 -0.78
C GLN A 170 22.25 -29.58 0.39
N ASN A 171 21.23 -28.77 0.66
CA ASN A 171 20.29 -28.99 1.76
C ASN A 171 18.98 -29.63 1.31
N GLN A 172 18.88 -30.12 0.08
CA GLN A 172 17.71 -30.81 -0.48
C GLN A 172 16.42 -29.96 -0.42
N ILE A 173 16.55 -28.64 -0.53
CA ILE A 173 15.41 -27.73 -0.58
C ILE A 173 14.77 -27.85 -1.96
N PRO A 174 13.45 -28.15 -2.06
CA PRO A 174 12.78 -28.28 -3.36
C PRO A 174 12.81 -26.96 -4.14
N ILE A 175 13.41 -26.97 -5.32
CA ILE A 175 13.39 -25.85 -6.27
C ILE A 175 12.47 -26.27 -7.41
N ALA A 176 11.42 -25.47 -7.67
CA ALA A 176 10.52 -25.69 -8.79
C ALA A 176 11.32 -25.61 -10.12
N LYS A 177 11.02 -26.53 -11.06
CA LYS A 177 11.78 -26.65 -12.33
C LYS A 177 11.73 -25.39 -13.19
N ASP A 178 10.60 -24.69 -13.16
CA ASP A 178 10.35 -23.41 -13.81
C ASP A 178 11.12 -22.24 -13.15
N LYS A 179 11.46 -22.37 -11.87
CA LYS A 179 12.27 -21.38 -11.12
C LYS A 179 13.78 -21.63 -11.17
N ARG A 180 14.24 -22.69 -11.83
CA ARG A 180 15.67 -22.89 -12.15
C ARG A 180 16.14 -21.99 -13.28
N GLY A 181 15.22 -21.59 -14.18
CA GLY A 181 15.44 -20.50 -15.13
C GLY A 181 15.43 -19.13 -14.43
N GLU A 182 16.01 -18.13 -15.07
CA GLU A 182 15.94 -16.77 -14.56
C GLU A 182 14.51 -16.23 -14.66
N SER A 183 13.88 -15.92 -13.53
CA SER A 183 12.71 -15.04 -13.56
C SER A 183 13.16 -13.68 -14.08
N PRO A 184 12.52 -13.13 -15.10
CA PRO A 184 12.92 -11.87 -15.69
C PRO A 184 12.74 -10.66 -14.75
N PHE A 185 11.99 -10.81 -13.67
CA PHE A 185 11.74 -9.80 -12.62
C PHE A 185 11.19 -10.48 -11.36
N SER A 186 11.12 -9.74 -10.24
CA SER A 186 10.48 -10.17 -8.99
C SER A 186 9.07 -9.61 -8.91
N VAL A 187 8.14 -10.39 -8.33
CA VAL A 187 6.75 -9.97 -8.10
C VAL A 187 6.42 -10.08 -6.61
N ASP A 188 5.78 -9.05 -6.06
CA ASP A 188 5.15 -9.03 -4.73
C ASP A 188 3.71 -8.55 -4.89
N ALA A 189 2.75 -9.26 -4.29
CA ALA A 189 1.34 -8.96 -4.47
C ALA A 189 0.56 -9.05 -3.15
N ASN A 190 -0.52 -8.29 -3.08
CA ASN A 190 -1.55 -8.36 -2.05
C ASN A 190 -2.88 -7.86 -2.64
N LEU A 191 -3.94 -7.84 -1.83
CA LEU A 191 -5.27 -7.44 -2.31
C LEU A 191 -5.34 -6.01 -2.84
N LEU A 192 -4.45 -5.10 -2.40
CA LEU A 192 -4.43 -3.73 -2.90
C LEU A 192 -3.68 -3.61 -4.23
N HIS A 193 -2.54 -4.33 -4.39
CA HIS A 193 -1.72 -4.17 -5.59
C HIS A 193 -0.83 -5.39 -5.92
N ALA A 194 -0.27 -5.38 -7.11
CA ALA A 194 0.92 -6.13 -7.47
C ALA A 194 2.06 -5.18 -7.84
N SER A 195 3.29 -5.56 -7.48
CA SER A 195 4.51 -4.84 -7.86
C SER A 195 5.47 -5.78 -8.56
N SER A 196 6.08 -5.32 -9.66
CA SER A 196 7.11 -6.03 -10.42
C SER A 196 8.36 -5.16 -10.49
N GLU A 197 9.52 -5.71 -10.11
CA GLU A 197 10.79 -4.97 -10.10
C GLU A 197 12.00 -5.84 -10.43
N GLY A 198 13.10 -5.21 -10.80
CA GLY A 198 14.40 -5.83 -10.99
C GLY A 198 14.68 -6.31 -12.41
N LYS A 199 15.95 -6.64 -12.68
CA LYS A 199 16.48 -7.19 -13.93
C LYS A 199 16.07 -6.39 -15.19
N VAL A 200 15.26 -6.98 -16.07
CA VAL A 200 14.80 -6.34 -17.32
C VAL A 200 14.08 -5.01 -17.10
N LEU A 201 13.57 -4.77 -15.90
CA LEU A 201 12.83 -3.56 -15.53
C LEU A 201 13.73 -2.45 -14.94
N GLU A 202 15.02 -2.72 -14.71
CA GLU A 202 15.92 -1.76 -14.04
C GLU A 202 16.29 -0.57 -14.89
N ASP A 203 16.33 -0.73 -16.23
CA ASP A 203 16.64 0.36 -17.15
C ASP A 203 15.41 1.22 -17.44
N PRO A 204 15.35 2.48 -16.96
CA PRO A 204 14.19 3.35 -17.18
C PRO A 204 14.01 3.82 -18.64
N ALA A 205 14.98 3.55 -19.51
CA ALA A 205 14.87 3.85 -20.93
C ALA A 205 14.18 2.73 -21.75
N VAL A 206 13.99 1.55 -21.14
CA VAL A 206 13.38 0.40 -21.81
C VAL A 206 11.88 0.35 -21.54
N GLU A 207 11.10 0.21 -22.62
CA GLU A 207 9.66 -0.01 -22.53
C GLU A 207 9.35 -1.32 -21.78
N VAL A 208 8.32 -1.25 -20.92
CA VAL A 208 7.89 -2.40 -20.12
C VAL A 208 7.12 -3.38 -21.00
N PRO A 209 7.55 -4.64 -21.11
CA PRO A 209 6.81 -5.64 -21.86
C PRO A 209 5.43 -5.91 -21.25
N ASP A 210 4.40 -6.12 -22.09
CA ASP A 210 3.02 -6.35 -21.62
C ASP A 210 2.88 -7.54 -20.67
N TYR A 211 3.70 -8.60 -20.81
CA TYR A 211 3.64 -9.77 -19.93
C TYR A 211 4.01 -9.48 -18.46
N VAL A 212 4.55 -8.30 -18.17
CA VAL A 212 4.84 -7.85 -16.80
C VAL A 212 3.55 -7.56 -16.04
N TYR A 213 2.54 -7.06 -16.74
CA TYR A 213 1.25 -6.73 -16.19
C TYR A 213 0.32 -7.95 -16.22
N SER A 214 0.25 -8.66 -15.10
CA SER A 214 -0.52 -9.91 -14.98
C SER A 214 -1.90 -9.74 -14.33
N HIS A 215 -2.14 -8.59 -13.68
CA HIS A 215 -3.35 -8.29 -12.92
C HIS A 215 -4.33 -7.38 -13.66
N THR A 216 -3.94 -6.80 -14.80
CA THR A 216 -4.76 -5.90 -15.59
C THR A 216 -4.67 -6.22 -17.08
N LEU A 217 -5.77 -6.05 -17.81
CA LEU A 217 -5.72 -6.00 -19.27
C LEU A 217 -5.01 -4.73 -19.71
N SER A 218 -4.47 -4.71 -20.95
CA SER A 218 -4.04 -3.45 -21.53
C SER A 218 -5.29 -2.57 -21.83
N PRO A 219 -5.15 -1.22 -21.85
CA PRO A 219 -6.23 -0.35 -22.29
C PRO A 219 -6.76 -0.67 -23.70
N GLU A 220 -5.89 -1.16 -24.57
CA GLU A 220 -6.22 -1.57 -25.95
C GLU A 220 -7.10 -2.82 -25.96
N GLU A 221 -6.86 -3.79 -25.09
CA GLU A 221 -7.62 -5.04 -24.96
C GLU A 221 -8.92 -4.86 -24.18
N ALA A 222 -9.05 -3.77 -23.42
CA ALA A 222 -10.25 -3.49 -22.63
C ALA A 222 -11.46 -3.24 -23.54
N PRO A 223 -12.70 -3.58 -23.06
CA PRO A 223 -13.92 -3.44 -23.85
C PRO A 223 -14.17 -2.04 -24.39
N ASP A 224 -14.74 -1.95 -25.60
CA ASP A 224 -15.17 -0.67 -26.22
C ASP A 224 -16.44 -0.09 -25.58
N GLN A 225 -17.12 -0.86 -24.71
CA GLN A 225 -18.26 -0.40 -23.95
C GLN A 225 -17.81 -0.01 -22.53
N PRO A 226 -18.13 1.21 -22.08
CA PRO A 226 -17.77 1.65 -20.73
C PRO A 226 -18.59 0.88 -19.68
N THR A 227 -17.96 0.60 -18.55
CA THR A 227 -18.64 0.07 -17.36
C THR A 227 -19.01 1.24 -16.45
N VAL A 228 -20.31 1.33 -16.09
CA VAL A 228 -20.79 2.35 -15.14
C VAL A 228 -21.06 1.68 -13.81
N ILE A 229 -20.53 2.23 -12.73
CA ILE A 229 -20.74 1.74 -11.36
C ILE A 229 -21.09 2.88 -10.42
N THR A 230 -21.70 2.53 -9.29
CA THR A 230 -21.96 3.45 -8.18
C THR A 230 -21.30 2.92 -6.91
N ILE A 231 -20.39 3.70 -6.30
CA ILE A 231 -19.78 3.36 -5.02
C ILE A 231 -20.48 4.15 -3.91
N GLY A 232 -21.00 3.44 -2.90
CA GLY A 232 -21.53 4.03 -1.68
C GLY A 232 -20.47 4.21 -0.63
N PHE A 233 -20.50 5.35 0.07
CA PHE A 233 -19.57 5.72 1.13
C PHE A 233 -20.30 5.96 2.44
N GLU A 234 -19.69 5.54 3.54
CA GLU A 234 -20.09 5.88 4.90
C GLU A 234 -18.86 6.30 5.71
N ARG A 235 -18.87 7.54 6.21
CA ARG A 235 -17.77 8.10 7.00
C ARG A 235 -16.39 7.95 6.36
N GLY A 236 -16.33 8.12 5.04
CA GLY A 236 -15.12 8.05 4.24
C GLY A 236 -14.75 6.65 3.73
N ASP A 237 -15.32 5.59 4.26
CA ASP A 237 -15.10 4.23 3.78
C ASP A 237 -16.10 3.85 2.71
N ALA A 238 -15.64 3.15 1.68
CA ALA A 238 -16.52 2.54 0.69
C ALA A 238 -17.21 1.33 1.30
N VAL A 239 -18.55 1.26 1.19
CA VAL A 239 -19.37 0.22 1.82
C VAL A 239 -20.24 -0.57 0.84
N SER A 240 -20.42 -0.08 -0.38
CA SER A 240 -21.24 -0.77 -1.38
C SER A 240 -20.81 -0.46 -2.81
N ILE A 241 -21.14 -1.38 -3.72
CA ILE A 241 -21.03 -1.19 -5.18
C ILE A 241 -22.39 -1.52 -5.78
N ASP A 242 -22.97 -0.58 -6.57
CA ASP A 242 -24.29 -0.68 -7.21
C ASP A 242 -25.42 -1.07 -6.24
N GLY A 243 -25.30 -0.61 -4.98
CA GLY A 243 -26.25 -0.86 -3.90
C GLY A 243 -26.04 -2.17 -3.14
N GLU A 244 -25.16 -3.06 -3.60
CA GLU A 244 -24.75 -4.24 -2.86
C GLU A 244 -23.74 -3.87 -1.77
N VAL A 245 -24.09 -4.12 -0.51
CA VAL A 245 -23.21 -3.91 0.65
C VAL A 245 -22.20 -5.06 0.72
N LEU A 246 -20.94 -4.73 0.78
CA LEU A 246 -19.83 -5.68 0.77
C LEU A 246 -18.91 -5.46 1.98
N SER A 247 -18.24 -6.53 2.43
CA SER A 247 -17.16 -6.37 3.38
C SER A 247 -15.98 -5.62 2.74
N PRO A 248 -15.12 -4.95 3.52
CA PRO A 248 -13.95 -4.23 3.01
C PRO A 248 -13.11 -5.02 2.02
N ALA A 249 -12.75 -6.26 2.36
CA ALA A 249 -11.97 -7.12 1.46
C ALA A 249 -12.73 -7.50 0.19
N ALA A 250 -14.01 -7.86 0.29
CA ALA A 250 -14.84 -8.21 -0.84
C ALA A 250 -15.07 -7.00 -1.77
N LEU A 251 -15.25 -5.80 -1.22
CA LEU A 251 -15.40 -4.57 -1.96
C LEU A 251 -14.14 -4.25 -2.79
N LEU A 252 -12.96 -4.31 -2.16
CA LEU A 252 -11.70 -4.07 -2.86
C LEU A 252 -11.45 -5.13 -3.94
N ALA A 253 -11.72 -6.41 -3.65
CA ALA A 253 -11.63 -7.48 -4.63
C ALA A 253 -12.54 -7.22 -5.84
N ARG A 254 -13.79 -6.79 -5.60
CA ARG A 254 -14.72 -6.45 -6.69
C ARG A 254 -14.25 -5.26 -7.51
N LEU A 255 -13.68 -4.23 -6.87
CA LEU A 255 -13.07 -3.10 -7.59
C LEU A 255 -11.84 -3.53 -8.40
N ASN A 256 -11.04 -4.49 -7.90
CA ASN A 256 -9.92 -5.06 -8.64
C ASN A 256 -10.39 -5.77 -9.92
N GLU A 257 -11.46 -6.57 -9.84
CA GLU A 257 -12.03 -7.24 -11.02
C GLU A 257 -12.49 -6.22 -12.07
N LEU A 258 -13.21 -5.18 -11.63
CA LEU A 258 -13.69 -4.11 -12.49
C LEU A 258 -12.55 -3.32 -13.12
N GLY A 259 -11.52 -2.99 -12.33
CA GLY A 259 -10.34 -2.28 -12.82
C GLY A 259 -9.54 -3.12 -13.80
N ARG A 260 -9.30 -4.41 -13.47
CA ARG A 260 -8.66 -5.37 -14.36
C ARG A 260 -9.34 -5.44 -15.73
N ALA A 261 -10.65 -5.63 -15.73
CA ALA A 261 -11.45 -5.78 -16.96
C ALA A 261 -11.46 -4.51 -17.84
N ASN A 262 -11.25 -3.32 -17.24
CA ASN A 262 -11.25 -2.04 -17.94
C ASN A 262 -9.84 -1.45 -18.17
N GLY A 263 -8.77 -2.22 -17.97
CA GLY A 263 -7.40 -1.79 -18.21
C GLY A 263 -6.90 -0.72 -17.25
N ILE A 264 -7.46 -0.64 -16.03
CA ILE A 264 -7.19 0.41 -15.04
C ILE A 264 -6.15 -0.07 -14.03
N GLY A 265 -5.20 0.82 -13.67
CA GLY A 265 -4.33 0.64 -12.51
C GLY A 265 -2.87 0.36 -12.80
N ARG A 266 -2.43 0.41 -14.06
CA ARG A 266 -1.00 0.25 -14.43
C ARG A 266 -0.21 1.53 -14.13
N LEU A 267 0.96 1.37 -13.55
CA LEU A 267 1.88 2.47 -13.25
C LEU A 267 3.33 2.01 -13.43
N ASP A 268 4.10 2.74 -14.23
CA ASP A 268 5.56 2.67 -14.31
C ASP A 268 6.12 3.84 -13.49
N LEU A 269 6.87 3.55 -12.45
CA LEU A 269 7.34 4.56 -11.50
C LEU A 269 8.82 4.40 -11.19
N VAL A 270 9.54 5.52 -11.24
CA VAL A 270 10.87 5.64 -10.62
C VAL A 270 10.70 6.38 -9.30
N GLU A 271 10.73 5.65 -8.20
CA GLU A 271 10.52 6.17 -6.84
C GLU A 271 11.83 6.42 -6.09
N ASN A 272 11.79 7.28 -5.08
CA ASN A 272 12.90 7.49 -4.15
C ASN A 272 12.72 6.61 -2.92
N ARG A 273 13.57 5.57 -2.80
CA ARG A 273 13.56 4.69 -1.63
C ARG A 273 14.07 5.41 -0.38
N PHE A 274 13.50 5.09 0.77
CA PHE A 274 13.91 5.64 2.07
C PHE A 274 15.38 5.34 2.38
N VAL A 275 15.88 4.20 1.92
CA VAL A 275 17.30 3.82 2.02
C VAL A 275 18.23 4.64 1.10
N GLY A 276 17.71 5.63 0.36
CA GLY A 276 18.48 6.67 -0.33
C GLY A 276 18.79 6.42 -1.81
N MET A 277 18.20 5.41 -2.44
CA MET A 277 18.39 5.13 -3.87
C MET A 277 17.09 5.29 -4.67
N LYS A 278 17.22 5.56 -5.97
CA LYS A 278 16.09 5.46 -6.90
C LYS A 278 15.88 4.01 -7.32
N SER A 279 14.61 3.62 -7.48
CA SER A 279 14.25 2.31 -7.99
C SER A 279 13.07 2.41 -8.92
N ARG A 280 13.10 1.69 -10.03
CA ARG A 280 11.97 1.56 -10.93
C ARG A 280 11.14 0.35 -10.55
N GLY A 281 9.83 0.52 -10.45
CA GLY A 281 8.85 -0.53 -10.22
C GLY A 281 7.63 -0.38 -11.12
N MET A 282 7.06 -1.50 -11.56
CA MET A 282 5.78 -1.58 -12.26
C MET A 282 4.73 -1.98 -11.25
N TYR A 283 3.69 -1.17 -11.13
CA TYR A 283 2.63 -1.40 -10.17
C TYR A 283 1.29 -1.61 -10.89
N GLU A 284 0.49 -2.52 -10.36
CA GLU A 284 -0.89 -2.72 -10.78
C GLU A 284 -1.77 -2.56 -9.53
N THR A 285 -2.58 -1.50 -9.51
CA THR A 285 -3.44 -1.16 -8.36
C THR A 285 -4.86 -0.87 -8.85
N PRO A 286 -5.55 -1.84 -9.47
CA PRO A 286 -6.79 -1.58 -10.20
C PRO A 286 -7.91 -1.03 -9.31
N GLY A 287 -8.21 -1.66 -8.19
CA GLY A 287 -9.26 -1.21 -7.27
C GLY A 287 -8.93 0.10 -6.57
N GLY A 288 -7.66 0.28 -6.16
CA GLY A 288 -7.21 1.53 -5.54
C GLY A 288 -7.27 2.72 -6.49
N THR A 289 -6.96 2.51 -7.77
CA THR A 289 -7.06 3.54 -8.82
C THR A 289 -8.51 3.97 -9.10
N ILE A 290 -9.47 3.08 -8.87
CA ILE A 290 -10.91 3.42 -8.92
C ILE A 290 -11.34 4.13 -7.63
N LEU A 291 -10.91 3.62 -6.48
CA LEU A 291 -11.36 4.10 -5.17
C LEU A 291 -10.91 5.53 -4.87
N LEU A 292 -9.67 5.89 -5.20
CA LEU A 292 -9.11 7.21 -4.89
C LEU A 292 -9.92 8.37 -5.51
N PRO A 293 -10.18 8.43 -6.82
CA PRO A 293 -10.99 9.52 -7.40
C PRO A 293 -12.44 9.49 -6.93
N ALA A 294 -13.00 8.31 -6.59
CA ALA A 294 -14.33 8.22 -6.02
C ALA A 294 -14.39 8.84 -4.61
N HIS A 295 -13.43 8.52 -3.75
CA HIS A 295 -13.34 9.09 -2.41
C HIS A 295 -13.13 10.62 -2.48
N ARG A 296 -12.22 11.11 -3.32
CA ARG A 296 -12.03 12.55 -3.51
C ARG A 296 -13.29 13.24 -4.05
N ALA A 297 -14.08 12.55 -4.87
CA ALA A 297 -15.31 13.09 -5.40
C ALA A 297 -16.39 13.28 -4.34
N ILE A 298 -16.57 12.34 -3.40
CA ILE A 298 -17.52 12.51 -2.30
C ILE A 298 -17.05 13.59 -1.32
N GLU A 299 -15.75 13.65 -1.01
CA GLU A 299 -15.17 14.71 -0.20
C GLU A 299 -15.42 16.09 -0.79
N SER A 300 -15.36 16.23 -2.10
CA SER A 300 -15.51 17.54 -2.78
C SER A 300 -16.84 18.24 -2.52
N ILE A 301 -17.86 17.49 -2.08
CA ILE A 301 -19.18 18.05 -1.76
C ILE A 301 -19.51 17.99 -0.26
N THR A 302 -18.67 17.33 0.56
CA THR A 302 -18.95 17.12 2.00
C THR A 302 -17.96 17.82 2.92
N LEU A 303 -16.78 18.19 2.43
CA LEU A 303 -15.78 18.94 3.18
C LEU A 303 -15.84 20.42 2.80
N ASP A 304 -15.76 21.29 3.81
CA ASP A 304 -15.53 22.70 3.54
C ASP A 304 -14.11 22.96 3.03
N ARG A 305 -13.93 24.15 2.40
CA ARG A 305 -12.65 24.51 1.77
C ARG A 305 -11.46 24.44 2.74
N GLY A 306 -11.62 24.88 3.99
CA GLY A 306 -10.53 24.93 4.96
C GLY A 306 -10.09 23.53 5.37
N ALA A 307 -11.04 22.65 5.70
CA ALA A 307 -10.79 21.25 6.05
C ALA A 307 -10.18 20.46 4.89
N ALA A 308 -10.72 20.63 3.67
CA ALA A 308 -10.18 19.97 2.48
C ALA A 308 -8.72 20.36 2.21
N HIS A 309 -8.40 21.67 2.25
CA HIS A 309 -7.03 22.14 2.01
C HIS A 309 -6.06 21.70 3.12
N LEU A 310 -6.49 21.72 4.40
CA LEU A 310 -5.66 21.23 5.50
C LEU A 310 -5.33 19.76 5.31
N LYS A 311 -6.31 18.93 4.98
CA LYS A 311 -6.13 17.51 4.72
C LYS A 311 -5.16 17.25 3.54
N ASP A 312 -5.33 17.97 2.44
CA ASP A 312 -4.43 17.86 1.27
C ASP A 312 -2.99 18.29 1.58
N GLN A 313 -2.77 19.26 2.49
CA GLN A 313 -1.43 19.65 2.93
C GLN A 313 -0.75 18.58 3.80
N LEU A 314 -1.53 17.81 4.57
CA LEU A 314 -1.00 16.77 5.47
C LEU A 314 -0.83 15.41 4.77
N MET A 315 -1.51 15.19 3.66
CA MET A 315 -1.47 13.92 2.93
C MET A 315 -0.04 13.47 2.54
N PRO A 316 0.86 14.34 2.01
CA PRO A 316 2.22 13.91 1.68
C PRO A 316 3.00 13.41 2.90
N GLN A 317 2.86 14.08 4.05
CA GLN A 317 3.50 13.67 5.30
C GLN A 317 2.98 12.31 5.78
N TYR A 318 1.67 12.12 5.72
CA TYR A 318 1.04 10.84 6.07
C TYR A 318 1.52 9.71 5.13
N ALA A 319 1.55 9.96 3.83
CA ALA A 319 2.04 9.00 2.84
C ALA A 319 3.50 8.63 3.05
N GLU A 320 4.35 9.61 3.38
CA GLU A 320 5.77 9.41 3.69
C GLU A 320 5.97 8.56 4.94
N LEU A 321 5.21 8.77 6.00
CA LEU A 321 5.26 7.94 7.21
C LEU A 321 4.95 6.47 6.91
N ILE A 322 3.93 6.20 6.08
CA ILE A 322 3.61 4.83 5.65
C ILE A 322 4.74 4.26 4.79
N TYR A 323 5.21 5.02 3.81
CA TYR A 323 6.26 4.59 2.89
C TYR A 323 7.54 4.19 3.63
N ASN A 324 7.92 4.98 4.64
CA ASN A 324 9.13 4.82 5.45
C ASN A 324 8.99 3.77 6.57
N GLY A 325 7.78 3.24 6.83
CA GLY A 325 7.55 2.17 7.82
C GLY A 325 7.14 2.66 9.21
N PHE A 326 6.78 3.93 9.37
CA PHE A 326 6.38 4.55 10.65
C PHE A 326 4.87 4.39 10.94
N TRP A 327 4.26 3.26 10.58
CA TRP A 327 2.83 3.02 10.83
C TRP A 327 2.44 3.14 12.31
N PHE A 328 3.28 2.67 13.21
CA PHE A 328 3.03 2.68 14.65
C PHE A 328 3.60 3.92 15.37
N SER A 329 3.96 4.96 14.64
CA SER A 329 4.52 6.18 15.23
C SER A 329 3.44 7.12 15.76
N PRO A 330 3.71 7.88 16.84
CA PRO A 330 2.75 8.86 17.39
C PRO A 330 2.28 9.90 16.39
N GLU A 331 3.15 10.39 15.52
CA GLU A 331 2.80 11.38 14.50
C GLU A 331 1.82 10.81 13.45
N ARG A 332 1.97 9.53 13.05
CA ARG A 332 1.00 8.89 12.16
C ARG A 332 -0.37 8.75 12.86
N GLU A 333 -0.39 8.38 14.15
CA GLU A 333 -1.63 8.27 14.93
C GLU A 333 -2.33 9.63 15.07
N MET A 334 -1.59 10.70 15.33
CA MET A 334 -2.13 12.06 15.38
C MET A 334 -2.73 12.48 14.05
N LEU A 335 -2.04 12.23 12.94
CA LEU A 335 -2.55 12.51 11.60
C LEU A 335 -3.80 11.68 11.30
N GLN A 336 -3.82 10.39 11.67
CA GLN A 336 -4.99 9.53 11.50
C GLN A 336 -6.21 10.08 12.24
N ALA A 337 -6.05 10.51 13.49
CA ALA A 337 -7.15 11.08 14.28
C ALA A 337 -7.73 12.34 13.62
N LEU A 338 -6.87 13.20 13.05
CA LEU A 338 -7.31 14.37 12.29
C LEU A 338 -8.04 13.98 11.01
N ILE A 339 -7.50 13.01 10.26
CA ILE A 339 -8.09 12.47 9.04
C ILE A 339 -9.47 11.89 9.36
N ASP A 340 -9.57 11.00 10.35
CA ASP A 340 -10.83 10.36 10.74
C ASP A 340 -11.88 11.38 11.18
N LYS A 341 -11.48 12.42 11.88
CA LYS A 341 -12.36 13.55 12.23
C LYS A 341 -12.93 14.25 11.00
N SER A 342 -12.13 14.41 9.95
CA SER A 342 -12.60 15.02 8.69
C SER A 342 -13.64 14.15 7.96
N GLN A 343 -13.62 12.83 8.18
CA GLN A 343 -14.46 11.86 7.47
C GLN A 343 -15.86 11.66 8.06
N GLU A 344 -16.15 12.20 9.25
CA GLU A 344 -17.42 11.96 9.96
C GLU A 344 -18.69 12.28 9.13
N LYS A 345 -18.59 13.19 8.16
CA LYS A 345 -19.69 13.61 7.29
C LYS A 345 -19.50 13.17 5.82
N VAL A 346 -18.44 12.45 5.51
CA VAL A 346 -18.14 11.96 4.16
C VAL A 346 -18.96 10.69 3.89
N THR A 347 -20.25 10.91 3.62
CA THR A 347 -21.24 9.83 3.40
C THR A 347 -22.09 10.19 2.18
N GLY A 348 -22.36 9.20 1.33
CA GLY A 348 -23.13 9.37 0.11
C GLY A 348 -22.75 8.40 -0.98
N SER A 349 -22.94 8.77 -2.25
CA SER A 349 -22.59 7.91 -3.37
C SER A 349 -21.92 8.66 -4.52
N VAL A 350 -21.06 7.93 -5.24
CA VAL A 350 -20.35 8.43 -6.42
C VAL A 350 -20.57 7.49 -7.59
N ARG A 351 -21.01 8.04 -8.72
CA ARG A 351 -21.15 7.31 -9.98
C ARG A 351 -19.88 7.51 -10.81
N LEU A 352 -19.35 6.40 -11.28
CA LEU A 352 -18.13 6.36 -12.10
C LEU A 352 -18.41 5.72 -13.45
N LYS A 353 -17.69 6.17 -14.46
CA LYS A 353 -17.55 5.52 -15.76
C LYS A 353 -16.12 5.03 -15.90
N LEU A 354 -15.95 3.71 -16.02
CA LEU A 354 -14.69 3.03 -16.23
C LEU A 354 -14.54 2.72 -17.71
N TYR A 355 -13.44 3.14 -18.32
CA TYR A 355 -13.25 2.94 -19.74
C TYR A 355 -11.77 3.01 -20.13
N LYS A 356 -11.24 1.94 -20.71
CA LYS A 356 -9.89 1.88 -21.33
C LYS A 356 -8.80 2.59 -20.51
N GLY A 357 -8.58 2.14 -19.28
CA GLY A 357 -7.59 2.70 -18.35
C GLY A 357 -8.05 3.94 -17.58
N GLY A 358 -9.17 4.56 -17.97
CA GLY A 358 -9.68 5.78 -17.38
C GLY A 358 -10.78 5.56 -16.34
N VAL A 359 -10.77 6.39 -15.29
CA VAL A 359 -11.83 6.49 -14.28
C VAL A 359 -12.42 7.90 -14.33
N HIS A 360 -13.71 8.00 -14.69
CA HIS A 360 -14.39 9.28 -14.85
C HIS A 360 -15.54 9.40 -13.84
N VAL A 361 -15.51 10.43 -13.00
CA VAL A 361 -16.62 10.77 -12.12
C VAL A 361 -17.76 11.39 -12.96
N ILE A 362 -18.93 10.76 -12.92
CA ILE A 362 -20.11 11.20 -13.69
C ILE A 362 -21.29 11.65 -12.81
N GLY A 363 -21.16 11.58 -11.50
CA GLY A 363 -22.14 12.06 -10.55
C GLY A 363 -21.76 11.78 -9.12
N ARG A 364 -22.30 12.55 -8.19
CA ARG A 364 -22.11 12.38 -6.75
C ARG A 364 -23.30 12.94 -5.99
N THR A 365 -23.68 12.29 -4.89
CA THR A 365 -24.76 12.72 -4.03
C THR A 365 -24.40 12.47 -2.57
N SER A 366 -24.83 13.35 -1.67
CA SER A 366 -24.63 13.21 -0.24
C SER A 366 -25.77 13.89 0.53
N PRO A 367 -26.29 13.29 1.62
CA PRO A 367 -27.18 13.98 2.55
C PRO A 367 -26.46 15.08 3.33
N ASN A 368 -25.12 15.06 3.36
CA ASN A 368 -24.27 16.04 4.04
C ASN A 368 -23.62 17.02 3.04
N SER A 369 -24.17 17.17 1.83
CA SER A 369 -23.62 18.05 0.81
C SER A 369 -23.58 19.51 1.29
N LEU A 370 -22.44 20.15 1.09
CA LEU A 370 -22.23 21.59 1.23
C LEU A 370 -22.41 22.34 -0.11
N TYR A 371 -22.67 21.59 -1.19
CA TYR A 371 -22.96 22.19 -2.49
C TYR A 371 -24.40 22.67 -2.51
N ASP A 372 -24.57 23.97 -2.51
CA ASP A 372 -25.86 24.64 -2.55
C ASP A 372 -26.09 25.19 -3.97
N GLN A 373 -27.09 24.61 -4.66
CA GLN A 373 -27.38 24.96 -6.06
C GLN A 373 -27.91 26.39 -6.17
N ASP A 374 -28.66 26.87 -5.17
CA ASP A 374 -29.24 28.23 -5.19
C ASP A 374 -28.16 29.32 -4.98
N LEU A 375 -27.05 28.98 -4.28
CA LEU A 375 -25.92 29.88 -4.10
C LEU A 375 -25.03 29.99 -5.36
N VAL A 376 -24.93 28.93 -6.14
CA VAL A 376 -23.95 28.86 -7.26
C VAL A 376 -24.58 29.05 -8.64
N THR A 377 -25.91 29.06 -8.74
CA THR A 377 -26.63 29.28 -9.99
C THR A 377 -26.43 30.67 -10.53
N PHE A 378 -26.39 30.81 -11.86
CA PHE A 378 -26.39 32.05 -12.58
C PHE A 378 -27.83 32.46 -13.05
N GLU A 379 -28.86 31.66 -12.67
CA GLU A 379 -30.24 31.94 -13.07
C GLU A 379 -30.82 33.11 -12.29
N GLU A 380 -31.67 33.89 -12.96
CA GLU A 380 -32.35 35.03 -12.34
C GLU A 380 -33.30 34.58 -11.22
N GLY A 381 -33.18 35.16 -10.05
CA GLY A 381 -34.05 34.90 -8.88
C GLY A 381 -33.39 34.20 -7.69
N ALA A 382 -32.16 33.72 -7.79
CA ALA A 382 -31.42 33.20 -6.64
C ALA A 382 -30.87 34.37 -5.80
N VAL A 383 -31.41 34.57 -4.60
CA VAL A 383 -31.16 35.80 -3.80
C VAL A 383 -30.17 35.54 -2.63
N ALA A 384 -29.43 34.48 -2.65
CA ALA A 384 -28.60 34.08 -1.52
C ALA A 384 -27.25 34.81 -1.39
N TYR A 385 -26.81 35.54 -2.43
CA TYR A 385 -25.49 36.20 -2.43
C TYR A 385 -25.57 37.63 -2.98
N ASP A 386 -25.12 38.63 -2.20
CA ASP A 386 -24.98 40.02 -2.69
C ASP A 386 -23.61 40.18 -3.41
N HIS A 387 -23.63 40.33 -4.72
CA HIS A 387 -22.43 40.52 -5.55
C HIS A 387 -21.58 41.74 -5.09
N ARG A 388 -22.17 42.75 -4.41
CA ARG A 388 -21.48 43.96 -3.93
C ARG A 388 -20.48 43.64 -2.80
N ASP A 389 -20.69 42.56 -2.05
CA ASP A 389 -19.80 42.15 -0.95
C ASP A 389 -18.42 41.75 -1.49
N ALA A 390 -18.35 41.19 -2.69
CA ALA A 390 -17.10 40.82 -3.35
C ALA A 390 -16.16 42.03 -3.56
N ALA A 391 -16.71 43.22 -3.82
CA ALA A 391 -15.90 44.42 -4.08
C ALA A 391 -15.00 44.80 -2.90
N GLY A 392 -15.53 44.76 -1.69
CA GLY A 392 -14.78 45.04 -0.45
C GLY A 392 -13.69 44.00 -0.20
N PHE A 393 -14.02 42.72 -0.30
CA PHE A 393 -13.11 41.61 -0.16
C PHE A 393 -11.93 41.70 -1.15
N ILE A 394 -12.21 41.95 -2.44
CA ILE A 394 -11.20 42.10 -3.50
C ILE A 394 -10.28 43.28 -3.21
N LYS A 395 -10.82 44.44 -2.82
CA LYS A 395 -10.04 45.65 -2.51
C LYS A 395 -9.03 45.39 -1.38
N LEU A 396 -9.46 44.75 -0.28
CA LEU A 396 -8.57 44.40 0.83
C LEU A 396 -7.49 43.43 0.42
N ASN A 397 -7.84 42.34 -0.28
CA ASN A 397 -6.85 41.39 -0.78
C ASN A 397 -5.87 41.98 -1.81
N ALA A 398 -6.30 42.99 -2.57
CA ALA A 398 -5.47 43.69 -3.54
C ALA A 398 -4.47 44.67 -2.91
N LEU A 399 -4.59 45.07 -1.64
CA LEU A 399 -3.70 46.05 -1.02
C LEU A 399 -2.23 45.72 -1.17
N ARG A 400 -1.83 44.49 -0.80
CA ARG A 400 -0.43 44.02 -0.94
C ARG A 400 0.07 44.08 -2.38
N LEU A 401 -0.76 43.71 -3.33
CA LEU A 401 -0.40 43.70 -4.76
C LEU A 401 -0.23 45.09 -5.30
N ARG A 402 -1.11 46.07 -4.92
CA ARG A 402 -0.99 47.45 -5.29
C ARG A 402 0.25 48.11 -4.70
N THR A 403 0.55 47.85 -3.43
CA THR A 403 1.76 48.36 -2.77
C THR A 403 3.03 47.87 -3.49
N LEU A 404 3.10 46.54 -3.81
CA LEU A 404 4.23 45.96 -4.57
C LEU A 404 4.35 46.57 -5.98
N ALA A 405 3.25 46.76 -6.69
CA ALA A 405 3.25 47.37 -8.01
C ALA A 405 3.69 48.85 -8.01
N GLN A 406 3.26 49.61 -6.98
CA GLN A 406 3.69 51.00 -6.78
C GLN A 406 5.19 51.07 -6.46
N ARG A 407 5.72 50.18 -5.68
CA ARG A 407 7.15 50.10 -5.35
C ARG A 407 7.96 49.83 -6.62
N LYS A 408 7.59 48.81 -7.41
CA LYS A 408 8.26 48.50 -8.68
C LYS A 408 8.31 49.71 -9.66
N LYS A 409 7.23 50.52 -9.71
CA LYS A 409 7.18 51.72 -10.50
C LYS A 409 8.10 52.87 -10.02
N ARG A 410 8.53 52.83 -8.77
CA ARG A 410 9.47 53.83 -8.19
C ARG A 410 10.94 53.39 -8.35
N GLU A 411 11.18 52.11 -8.52
CA GLU A 411 12.51 51.52 -8.67
C GLU A 411 12.94 51.39 -10.14
N GLY A 412 12.06 51.51 -11.11
CA GLY A 412 12.29 51.53 -12.55
C GLY A 412 11.95 52.87 -13.18
#